data_54baebb35f93e7ccc62d28379525be1c
#
_entry.id   54baebb35f93e7ccc62d28379525be1c
#
_cell.length_a   1.000
_cell.length_b   1.000
_cell.length_c   1.000
_cell.angle_alpha   90.00
_cell.angle_beta   90.00
_cell.angle_gamma   90.00
#
_symmetry.space_group_name_H-M   'P 1'
#
loop_
_entity.id
_entity.type
_entity.pdbx_description
1 polymer ?
#
loop_
_entity_poly.entity_id
_entity_poly.type
_entity_poly.pdbx_seq_one_letter_code
_entity_poly.pdbx_strand_id
1 'polypeptide(L)'
;MFNPIKVLTALAFLALATPLYAQDATEPAADPVTEPAAEPAADPATDLNMGAPVEAGPPQVGEPYIREAFGDWSMRCLKAEEGAADPCQLYQLLMDADGNAVAEISMFPLPAGGEAAAGATIVAPLETLLTEQITISVDGTGARRYPFTFCNRAGCVARVGFTAAEVAQFKAGAEASMRIVPAAAPDQEVVLKISLVGFTAGYDGTATPPAAPAP
;
A
#
# COMPACT_ATOMS: atom_id res chain seq x y z
N MET A 1 -55.48 5.71 14.54
CA MET A 1 -56.32 4.64 15.08
C MET A 1 -55.56 3.34 15.03
N PHE A 2 -55.44 2.67 16.20
CA PHE A 2 -54.94 1.29 16.44
C PHE A 2 -53.45 1.00 16.12
N ASN A 3 -52.68 0.37 16.92
CA ASN A 3 -52.51 0.07 18.36
C ASN A 3 -51.24 -0.82 18.44
N PRO A 4 -50.36 -0.71 19.42
CA PRO A 4 -49.10 -1.47 19.46
C PRO A 4 -49.32 -2.80 20.23
N ILE A 5 -48.75 -3.87 19.72
CA ILE A 5 -48.64 -5.15 20.41
C ILE A 5 -47.26 -5.26 21.02
N LYS A 6 -47.19 -5.18 22.35
CA LYS A 6 -46.06 -5.55 23.19
C LYS A 6 -46.05 -7.07 23.33
N VAL A 7 -45.00 -7.74 22.92
CA VAL A 7 -44.73 -9.13 23.30
C VAL A 7 -43.52 -9.14 24.25
N LEU A 8 -43.83 -9.38 25.52
CA LEU A 8 -42.86 -9.69 26.57
C LEU A 8 -42.53 -11.19 26.45
N THR A 9 -41.28 -11.55 26.18
CA THR A 9 -40.79 -12.93 26.36
C THR A 9 -39.75 -12.94 27.48
N ALA A 10 -40.12 -13.52 28.61
CA ALA A 10 -39.23 -13.82 29.72
C ALA A 10 -38.37 -15.02 29.37
N LEU A 11 -37.04 -14.89 29.42
CA LEU A 11 -36.12 -16.01 29.39
C LEU A 11 -35.67 -16.33 30.81
N ALA A 12 -36.01 -17.54 31.23
CA ALA A 12 -35.60 -18.14 32.51
C ALA A 12 -34.10 -18.56 32.42
N PHE A 13 -33.32 -18.11 33.39
CA PHE A 13 -31.95 -18.58 33.63
C PHE A 13 -31.98 -19.94 34.33
N LEU A 14 -31.45 -20.98 33.68
CA LEU A 14 -31.21 -22.29 34.28
C LEU A 14 -29.74 -22.31 34.77
N ALA A 15 -29.55 -22.25 36.10
CA ALA A 15 -28.27 -22.42 36.76
C ALA A 15 -27.94 -23.90 36.87
N LEU A 16 -26.91 -24.37 36.17
CA LEU A 16 -26.30 -25.69 36.33
C LEU A 16 -25.23 -25.62 37.42
N ALA A 17 -25.53 -26.19 38.58
CA ALA A 17 -24.58 -26.41 39.67
C ALA A 17 -23.82 -27.70 39.41
N THR A 18 -22.49 -27.65 39.29
CA THR A 18 -21.59 -28.83 39.25
C THR A 18 -21.15 -29.17 40.67
N PRO A 19 -21.23 -30.45 41.12
CA PRO A 19 -20.70 -30.84 42.41
C PRO A 19 -19.18 -30.98 42.40
N LEU A 20 -18.51 -30.34 43.40
CA LEU A 20 -17.12 -30.61 43.74
C LEU A 20 -17.01 -31.98 44.39
N TYR A 21 -16.29 -32.90 43.81
CA TYR A 21 -15.82 -34.10 44.49
C TYR A 21 -14.50 -33.76 45.19
N ALA A 22 -14.52 -33.78 46.52
CA ALA A 22 -13.34 -33.81 47.37
C ALA A 22 -12.80 -35.25 47.37
N GLN A 23 -11.61 -35.46 46.88
CA GLN A 23 -10.87 -36.70 47.03
C GLN A 23 -9.98 -36.59 48.26
N ASP A 24 -10.29 -37.41 49.28
CA ASP A 24 -9.50 -37.65 50.46
C ASP A 24 -8.24 -38.44 50.04
N ALA A 25 -7.07 -37.85 50.06
CA ALA A 25 -5.78 -38.51 49.77
C ALA A 25 -5.08 -38.78 51.03
N THR A 26 -5.12 -40.03 51.47
CA THR A 26 -4.28 -40.60 52.51
C THR A 26 -2.82 -40.56 52.08
N GLU A 27 -1.99 -39.83 52.81
CA GLU A 27 -0.57 -39.64 52.61
C GLU A 27 0.20 -40.89 53.06
N PRO A 28 1.00 -41.53 52.18
CA PRO A 28 2.06 -42.46 52.61
C PRO A 28 3.34 -41.66 52.84
N ALA A 29 3.99 -41.95 53.95
CA ALA A 29 5.29 -41.37 54.37
C ALA A 29 6.35 -41.46 53.28
N ALA A 30 6.93 -40.33 52.94
CA ALA A 30 7.97 -40.19 51.92
C ALA A 30 9.35 -40.53 52.56
N ASP A 31 10.07 -41.46 51.89
CA ASP A 31 11.55 -41.59 52.03
C ASP A 31 12.23 -40.32 51.48
N PRO A 32 13.42 -39.94 52.01
CA PRO A 32 14.12 -38.77 51.55
C PRO A 32 14.71 -39.00 50.15
N VAL A 33 13.99 -38.48 49.15
CA VAL A 33 14.52 -38.41 47.77
C VAL A 33 15.61 -37.34 47.73
N THR A 34 16.81 -37.76 47.47
CA THR A 34 17.93 -36.87 47.16
C THR A 34 17.59 -36.10 45.91
N GLU A 35 17.41 -34.79 46.06
CA GLU A 35 17.12 -33.83 44.99
C GLU A 35 18.25 -33.86 43.96
N PRO A 36 18.02 -34.21 42.68
CA PRO A 36 19.05 -34.02 41.66
C PRO A 36 19.28 -32.53 41.50
N ALA A 37 20.54 -32.11 41.56
CA ALA A 37 20.95 -30.75 41.30
C ALA A 37 20.29 -30.28 40.00
N ALA A 38 19.48 -29.20 40.06
CA ALA A 38 18.88 -28.57 38.90
C ALA A 38 20.01 -28.15 37.93
N GLU A 39 20.06 -28.78 36.77
CA GLU A 39 20.85 -28.26 35.67
C GLU A 39 20.41 -26.80 35.43
N PRO A 40 21.34 -25.85 35.22
CA PRO A 40 20.97 -24.48 34.92
C PRO A 40 20.10 -24.50 33.65
N ALA A 41 18.86 -24.07 33.79
CA ALA A 41 17.95 -23.89 32.65
C ALA A 41 18.66 -23.04 31.61
N ALA A 42 18.92 -23.60 30.43
CA ALA A 42 19.45 -22.87 29.30
C ALA A 42 18.55 -21.66 29.02
N ASP A 43 19.13 -20.49 29.00
CA ASP A 43 18.41 -19.24 28.74
C ASP A 43 17.76 -19.36 27.34
N PRO A 44 16.42 -19.37 27.23
CA PRO A 44 15.76 -19.55 25.94
C PRO A 44 16.08 -18.46 24.94
N ALA A 45 16.73 -17.38 25.34
CA ALA A 45 17.15 -16.29 24.47
C ALA A 45 18.44 -16.58 23.69
N THR A 46 19.23 -17.61 24.07
CA THR A 46 20.52 -17.89 23.42
C THR A 46 20.42 -18.69 22.12
N ASP A 47 19.26 -19.32 21.84
CA ASP A 47 19.04 -20.11 20.62
C ASP A 47 18.32 -19.37 19.50
N LEU A 48 18.02 -18.07 19.69
CA LEU A 48 17.38 -17.25 18.68
C LEU A 48 18.38 -16.85 17.61
N ASN A 49 18.16 -17.31 16.36
CA ASN A 49 18.93 -16.85 15.22
C ASN A 49 18.44 -15.45 14.83
N MET A 50 19.25 -14.44 15.05
CA MET A 50 18.93 -13.03 14.72
C MET A 50 19.05 -12.72 13.22
N GLY A 51 19.37 -13.72 12.38
CA GLY A 51 19.61 -13.51 10.96
C GLY A 51 20.89 -12.72 10.68
N ALA A 52 21.32 -12.72 9.44
CA ALA A 52 22.42 -11.89 8.96
C ALA A 52 21.89 -10.89 7.91
N PRO A 53 22.41 -9.67 7.85
CA PRO A 53 22.09 -8.74 6.77
C PRO A 53 22.41 -9.38 5.42
N VAL A 54 21.47 -9.33 4.50
CA VAL A 54 21.70 -9.70 3.10
C VAL A 54 21.94 -8.41 2.34
N GLU A 55 23.14 -8.23 1.81
CA GLU A 55 23.39 -7.13 0.89
C GLU A 55 22.63 -7.40 -0.41
N ALA A 56 21.72 -6.48 -0.78
CA ALA A 56 21.07 -6.53 -2.07
C ALA A 56 22.14 -6.36 -3.15
N GLY A 57 22.28 -7.37 -4.01
CA GLY A 57 23.14 -7.28 -5.18
C GLY A 57 22.63 -6.22 -6.19
N PRO A 58 23.38 -5.93 -7.24
CA PRO A 58 22.91 -5.05 -8.31
C PRO A 58 21.64 -5.62 -8.94
N PRO A 59 20.67 -4.75 -9.35
CA PRO A 59 19.43 -5.19 -9.96
C PRO A 59 19.66 -6.02 -11.23
N GLN A 60 18.91 -7.11 -11.39
CA GLN A 60 18.98 -7.97 -12.57
C GLN A 60 18.08 -7.43 -13.69
N VAL A 61 18.35 -7.82 -14.94
CA VAL A 61 17.54 -7.42 -16.10
C VAL A 61 16.06 -7.77 -15.88
N GLY A 62 15.18 -6.77 -16.07
CA GLY A 62 13.76 -6.86 -15.79
C GLY A 62 13.37 -6.59 -14.34
N GLU A 63 14.31 -6.39 -13.43
CA GLU A 63 14.05 -6.09 -12.03
C GLU A 63 13.81 -4.58 -11.83
N PRO A 64 12.73 -4.19 -11.11
CA PRO A 64 12.50 -2.80 -10.75
C PRO A 64 13.46 -2.35 -9.63
N TYR A 65 13.98 -1.14 -9.75
CA TYR A 65 14.80 -0.53 -8.72
C TYR A 65 14.54 0.96 -8.59
N ILE A 66 14.84 1.54 -7.44
CA ILE A 66 14.78 3.00 -7.23
C ILE A 66 16.15 3.57 -7.58
N ARG A 67 16.19 4.46 -8.58
CA ARG A 67 17.40 5.15 -8.99
C ARG A 67 17.70 6.35 -8.11
N GLU A 68 16.65 7.14 -7.82
CA GLU A 68 16.78 8.40 -7.09
C GLU A 68 15.46 8.77 -6.41
N ALA A 69 15.53 9.52 -5.30
CA ALA A 69 14.37 10.05 -4.60
C ALA A 69 14.29 11.58 -4.76
N PHE A 70 13.06 12.09 -4.95
CA PHE A 70 12.76 13.50 -5.12
C PHE A 70 11.62 13.88 -4.16
N GLY A 71 11.96 14.23 -2.93
CA GLY A 71 10.94 14.46 -1.89
C GLY A 71 10.09 13.22 -1.67
N ASP A 72 8.77 13.33 -1.93
CA ASP A 72 7.82 12.21 -1.77
C ASP A 72 7.69 11.34 -3.03
N TRP A 73 8.47 11.61 -4.06
CA TRP A 73 8.52 10.86 -5.29
C TRP A 73 9.82 10.07 -5.43
N SER A 74 9.74 8.95 -6.13
CA SER A 74 10.89 8.10 -6.45
C SER A 74 10.99 7.86 -7.96
N MET A 75 12.19 7.97 -8.51
CA MET A 75 12.44 7.52 -9.88
C MET A 75 12.61 6.00 -9.88
N ARG A 76 11.57 5.30 -10.27
CA ARG A 76 11.55 3.84 -10.39
C ARG A 76 11.89 3.43 -11.81
N CYS A 77 12.93 2.62 -11.96
CA CYS A 77 13.44 2.15 -13.25
C CYS A 77 13.33 0.64 -13.33
N LEU A 78 13.26 0.10 -14.56
CA LEU A 78 13.47 -1.32 -14.83
C LEU A 78 14.87 -1.51 -15.37
N LYS A 79 15.60 -2.48 -14.83
CA LYS A 79 16.93 -2.80 -15.32
C LYS A 79 16.84 -3.34 -16.75
N ALA A 80 17.42 -2.63 -17.70
CA ALA A 80 17.49 -3.04 -19.11
C ALA A 80 18.69 -3.96 -19.36
N GLU A 81 18.74 -4.59 -20.53
CA GLU A 81 19.89 -5.34 -21.00
C GLU A 81 21.12 -4.43 -21.16
N GLU A 82 22.30 -5.04 -21.14
CA GLU A 82 23.57 -4.31 -21.30
C GLU A 82 23.58 -3.51 -22.60
N GLY A 83 23.93 -2.22 -22.51
CA GLY A 83 23.95 -1.30 -23.66
C GLY A 83 22.62 -0.59 -23.93
N ALA A 84 21.51 -0.96 -23.26
CA ALA A 84 20.24 -0.25 -23.33
C ALA A 84 20.03 0.67 -22.13
N ALA A 85 19.31 1.79 -22.34
CA ALA A 85 18.94 2.69 -21.25
C ALA A 85 17.79 2.08 -20.44
N ASP A 86 17.90 2.11 -19.12
CA ASP A 86 16.83 1.66 -18.23
C ASP A 86 15.61 2.59 -18.36
N PRO A 87 14.41 2.08 -18.70
CA PRO A 87 13.19 2.90 -18.70
C PRO A 87 12.81 3.27 -17.28
N CYS A 88 12.57 4.55 -17.04
CA CYS A 88 12.25 5.09 -15.73
C CYS A 88 10.91 5.83 -15.71
N GLN A 89 10.25 5.80 -14.56
CA GLN A 89 9.01 6.51 -14.29
C GLN A 89 9.10 7.19 -12.91
N LEU A 90 8.47 8.33 -12.78
CA LEU A 90 8.31 8.99 -11.49
C LEU A 90 7.16 8.32 -10.74
N TYR A 91 7.43 7.76 -9.58
CA TYR A 91 6.54 6.89 -8.80
C TYR A 91 6.22 7.48 -7.44
N GLN A 92 4.96 7.35 -7.03
CA GLN A 92 4.52 7.62 -5.66
C GLN A 92 3.53 6.56 -5.20
N LEU A 93 3.72 6.05 -3.97
CA LEU A 93 2.76 5.23 -3.26
C LEU A 93 1.79 6.16 -2.51
N LEU A 94 0.49 5.98 -2.71
CA LEU A 94 -0.54 6.82 -2.13
C LEU A 94 -1.12 6.16 -0.89
N MET A 95 -1.11 6.91 0.21
CA MET A 95 -1.59 6.47 1.51
C MET A 95 -2.96 7.07 1.80
N ASP A 96 -3.77 6.35 2.58
CA ASP A 96 -4.96 6.90 3.20
C ASP A 96 -4.63 7.76 4.44
N ALA A 97 -5.66 8.28 5.11
CA ALA A 97 -5.51 9.11 6.30
C ALA A 97 -4.91 8.33 7.50
N ASP A 98 -5.03 7.01 7.50
CA ASP A 98 -4.50 6.13 8.55
C ASP A 98 -3.07 5.66 8.26
N GLY A 99 -2.50 6.03 7.09
CA GLY A 99 -1.16 5.66 6.66
C GLY A 99 -1.06 4.30 5.99
N ASN A 100 -2.18 3.71 5.55
CA ASN A 100 -2.16 2.47 4.80
C ASN A 100 -1.90 2.75 3.32
N ALA A 101 -1.08 1.92 2.68
CA ALA A 101 -0.85 1.96 1.25
C ALA A 101 -2.10 1.50 0.51
N VAL A 102 -2.70 2.37 -0.30
CA VAL A 102 -3.97 2.10 -1.00
C VAL A 102 -3.80 2.02 -2.51
N ALA A 103 -3.08 2.96 -3.10
CA ALA A 103 -2.92 3.04 -4.55
C ALA A 103 -1.51 3.49 -4.93
N GLU A 104 -1.17 3.38 -6.19
CA GLU A 104 0.09 3.93 -6.71
C GLU A 104 -0.13 4.69 -8.00
N ILE A 105 0.72 5.70 -8.22
CA ILE A 105 0.79 6.46 -9.45
C ILE A 105 2.22 6.42 -10.00
N SER A 106 2.34 6.14 -11.30
CA SER A 106 3.60 6.26 -12.04
C SER A 106 3.40 7.21 -13.21
N MET A 107 4.26 8.21 -13.36
CA MET A 107 4.18 9.21 -14.42
C MET A 107 5.46 9.25 -15.24
N PHE A 108 5.34 9.54 -16.54
CA PHE A 108 6.45 9.68 -17.46
C PHE A 108 6.13 10.68 -18.57
N PRO A 109 7.10 11.43 -19.05
CA PRO A 109 6.90 12.35 -20.17
C PRO A 109 6.63 11.60 -21.48
N LEU A 110 5.82 12.16 -22.33
CA LEU A 110 5.57 11.67 -23.69
C LEU A 110 6.29 12.54 -24.72
N PRO A 111 6.62 11.98 -25.90
CA PRO A 111 7.18 12.76 -27.01
C PRO A 111 6.27 13.93 -27.37
N ALA A 112 6.89 15.05 -27.73
CA ALA A 112 6.17 16.25 -28.16
C ALA A 112 5.34 15.99 -29.44
N GLY A 113 4.22 16.68 -29.58
CA GLY A 113 3.37 16.65 -30.77
C GLY A 113 2.03 15.94 -30.60
N GLY A 114 1.78 15.27 -29.44
CA GLY A 114 0.47 14.72 -29.07
C GLY A 114 -0.34 15.65 -28.18
N GLU A 115 -1.62 15.32 -27.96
CA GLU A 115 -2.47 16.03 -26.97
C GLU A 115 -1.97 15.84 -25.54
N ALA A 116 -1.48 14.65 -25.22
CA ALA A 116 -0.89 14.34 -23.92
C ALA A 116 0.60 14.64 -23.91
N ALA A 117 1.05 15.41 -22.94
CA ALA A 117 2.44 15.70 -22.66
C ALA A 117 3.06 14.71 -21.66
N ALA A 118 2.22 14.05 -20.86
CA ALA A 118 2.63 12.99 -19.94
C ALA A 118 1.66 11.81 -20.00
N GLY A 119 2.20 10.61 -19.83
CA GLY A 119 1.45 9.41 -19.53
C GLY A 119 1.51 9.11 -18.03
N ALA A 120 0.46 8.50 -17.50
CA ALA A 120 0.48 7.93 -16.16
C ALA A 120 -0.20 6.57 -16.13
N THR A 121 0.30 5.72 -15.24
CA THR A 121 -0.37 4.48 -14.84
C THR A 121 -0.74 4.61 -13.38
N ILE A 122 -2.01 4.39 -13.08
CA ILE A 122 -2.53 4.39 -11.71
C ILE A 122 -3.03 2.98 -11.43
N VAL A 123 -2.64 2.43 -10.28
CA VAL A 123 -3.13 1.13 -9.79
C VAL A 123 -3.91 1.36 -8.51
N ALA A 124 -5.19 1.03 -8.55
CA ALA A 124 -6.11 1.10 -7.43
C ALA A 124 -6.51 -0.31 -6.95
N PRO A 125 -7.06 -0.48 -5.74
CA PRO A 125 -7.48 -1.78 -5.21
C PRO A 125 -8.49 -2.49 -6.12
N LEU A 126 -8.50 -3.83 -6.09
CA LEU A 126 -9.46 -4.67 -6.84
C LEU A 126 -10.92 -4.41 -6.47
N GLU A 127 -11.17 -3.98 -5.24
CA GLU A 127 -12.53 -3.69 -4.74
C GLU A 127 -13.00 -2.25 -5.06
N THR A 128 -12.38 -1.58 -6.04
CA THR A 128 -12.78 -0.25 -6.49
C THR A 128 -13.99 -0.33 -7.42
N LEU A 129 -14.97 0.56 -7.25
CA LEU A 129 -16.14 0.69 -8.12
C LEU A 129 -15.74 1.37 -9.43
N LEU A 130 -15.54 0.57 -10.48
CA LEU A 130 -14.95 1.03 -11.74
C LEU A 130 -15.79 2.06 -12.49
N THR A 131 -17.13 2.01 -12.34
CA THR A 131 -18.08 2.94 -12.97
C THR A 131 -17.94 4.37 -12.46
N GLU A 132 -17.44 4.55 -11.21
CA GLU A 132 -17.20 5.87 -10.63
C GLU A 132 -15.89 6.50 -11.10
N GLN A 133 -15.05 5.74 -11.80
CA GLN A 133 -13.79 6.22 -12.36
C GLN A 133 -12.83 6.79 -11.29
N ILE A 134 -11.64 7.15 -11.68
CA ILE A 134 -10.70 7.90 -10.83
C ILE A 134 -10.95 9.39 -11.07
N THR A 135 -11.07 10.17 -10.01
CA THR A 135 -11.10 11.64 -10.12
C THR A 135 -9.80 12.22 -9.57
N ILE A 136 -9.13 13.06 -10.34
CA ILE A 136 -7.90 13.77 -9.93
C ILE A 136 -8.15 15.27 -9.99
N SER A 137 -7.68 16.00 -8.98
CA SER A 137 -7.66 17.47 -8.96
C SER A 137 -6.36 17.98 -8.36
N VAL A 138 -5.93 19.18 -8.75
CA VAL A 138 -4.78 19.88 -8.17
C VAL A 138 -5.30 21.09 -7.41
N ASP A 139 -4.88 21.23 -6.14
CA ASP A 139 -5.33 22.30 -5.23
C ASP A 139 -6.85 22.45 -5.19
N GLY A 140 -7.58 21.33 -5.26
CA GLY A 140 -9.04 21.30 -5.23
C GLY A 140 -9.73 21.87 -6.48
N THR A 141 -8.99 22.14 -7.55
CA THR A 141 -9.52 22.74 -8.79
C THR A 141 -9.28 21.84 -10.00
N GLY A 142 -10.02 22.06 -11.08
CA GLY A 142 -9.82 21.39 -12.36
C GLY A 142 -10.01 19.87 -12.31
N ALA A 143 -10.90 19.37 -11.46
CA ALA A 143 -11.14 17.95 -11.28
C ALA A 143 -11.48 17.25 -12.60
N ARG A 144 -10.80 16.17 -12.91
CA ARG A 144 -11.03 15.33 -14.10
C ARG A 144 -11.24 13.88 -13.73
N ARG A 145 -12.07 13.18 -14.50
CA ARG A 145 -12.35 11.74 -14.36
C ARG A 145 -11.60 10.94 -15.41
N TYR A 146 -11.04 9.81 -14.97
CA TYR A 146 -10.29 8.89 -15.81
C TYR A 146 -10.82 7.48 -15.64
N PRO A 147 -11.24 6.80 -16.74
CA PRO A 147 -11.75 5.44 -16.68
C PRO A 147 -10.64 4.44 -16.37
N PHE A 148 -11.01 3.34 -15.71
CA PHE A 148 -10.16 2.18 -15.60
C PHE A 148 -10.03 1.47 -16.95
N THR A 149 -8.87 0.90 -17.22
CA THR A 149 -8.58 0.20 -18.47
C THR A 149 -8.80 -1.31 -18.33
N PHE A 150 -8.29 -1.90 -17.25
CA PHE A 150 -8.42 -3.32 -16.91
C PHE A 150 -8.09 -3.56 -15.44
N CYS A 151 -8.40 -4.77 -14.92
CA CYS A 151 -7.91 -5.22 -13.62
C CYS A 151 -7.10 -6.50 -13.78
N ASN A 152 -6.09 -6.68 -12.92
CA ASN A 152 -5.29 -7.89 -12.81
C ASN A 152 -5.04 -8.21 -11.32
N ARG A 153 -4.15 -9.15 -10.99
CA ARG A 153 -3.87 -9.52 -9.60
C ARG A 153 -3.26 -8.41 -8.75
N ALA A 154 -2.63 -7.40 -9.37
CA ALA A 154 -2.02 -6.29 -8.66
C ALA A 154 -3.04 -5.18 -8.31
N GLY A 155 -4.17 -5.11 -9.04
CA GLY A 155 -5.18 -4.08 -8.86
C GLY A 155 -5.89 -3.71 -10.15
N CYS A 156 -6.71 -2.67 -10.09
CA CYS A 156 -7.38 -2.08 -11.24
C CYS A 156 -6.56 -0.91 -11.78
N VAL A 157 -6.23 -0.98 -13.06
CA VAL A 157 -5.31 -0.08 -13.75
C VAL A 157 -6.06 0.95 -14.56
N ALA A 158 -5.73 2.22 -14.36
CA ALA A 158 -6.10 3.31 -15.26
C ALA A 158 -4.86 3.82 -16.00
N ARG A 159 -4.98 3.97 -17.32
CA ARG A 159 -3.97 4.63 -18.16
C ARG A 159 -4.45 6.02 -18.47
N VAL A 160 -3.70 7.01 -18.00
CA VAL A 160 -4.09 8.42 -18.02
C VAL A 160 -3.13 9.20 -18.89
N GLY A 161 -3.67 10.12 -19.69
CA GLY A 161 -2.90 11.12 -20.40
C GLY A 161 -3.12 12.49 -19.78
N PHE A 162 -2.06 13.21 -19.46
CA PHE A 162 -2.10 14.59 -18.98
C PHE A 162 -1.63 15.56 -20.07
N THR A 163 -2.39 16.61 -20.30
CA THR A 163 -2.01 17.71 -21.18
C THR A 163 -0.84 18.51 -20.60
N ALA A 164 -0.18 19.32 -21.43
CA ALA A 164 0.88 20.21 -20.96
C ALA A 164 0.40 21.18 -19.88
N ALA A 165 -0.86 21.64 -19.96
CA ALA A 165 -1.46 22.53 -18.96
C ALA A 165 -1.65 21.81 -17.61
N GLU A 166 -2.08 20.54 -17.62
CA GLU A 166 -2.21 19.74 -16.39
C GLU A 166 -0.85 19.41 -15.76
N VAL A 167 0.15 19.07 -16.57
CA VAL A 167 1.53 18.90 -16.07
C VAL A 167 2.04 20.19 -15.43
N ALA A 168 1.75 21.34 -16.02
CA ALA A 168 2.11 22.64 -15.44
C ALA A 168 1.38 22.90 -14.11
N GLN A 169 0.13 22.47 -13.97
CA GLN A 169 -0.60 22.52 -12.69
C GLN A 169 0.05 21.64 -11.63
N PHE A 170 0.44 20.40 -11.97
CA PHE A 170 1.19 19.53 -11.06
C PHE A 170 2.51 20.14 -10.61
N LYS A 171 3.23 20.84 -11.52
CA LYS A 171 4.50 21.49 -11.19
C LYS A 171 4.34 22.73 -10.30
N ALA A 172 3.24 23.46 -10.44
CA ALA A 172 2.97 24.71 -9.72
C ALA A 172 2.14 24.52 -8.44
N GLY A 173 1.40 23.40 -8.33
CA GLY A 173 0.49 23.12 -7.24
C GLY A 173 1.20 22.74 -5.95
N ALA A 174 0.48 22.89 -4.84
CA ALA A 174 0.95 22.46 -3.52
C ALA A 174 0.63 20.98 -3.24
N GLU A 175 -0.55 20.54 -3.70
CA GLU A 175 -1.04 19.16 -3.48
C GLU A 175 -2.00 18.77 -4.61
N ALA A 176 -1.99 17.50 -4.99
CA ALA A 176 -3.07 16.93 -5.78
C ALA A 176 -3.80 15.87 -4.97
N SER A 177 -5.05 15.61 -5.34
CA SER A 177 -5.87 14.57 -4.72
C SER A 177 -6.37 13.60 -5.77
N MET A 178 -6.47 12.33 -5.38
CA MET A 178 -7.08 11.27 -6.15
C MET A 178 -8.26 10.69 -5.37
N ARG A 179 -9.45 10.67 -5.97
CA ARG A 179 -10.66 10.07 -5.41
C ARG A 179 -10.98 8.77 -6.12
N ILE A 180 -11.26 7.74 -5.33
CA ILE A 180 -11.83 6.46 -5.75
C ILE A 180 -13.03 6.12 -4.87
N VAL A 181 -13.89 5.19 -5.33
CA VAL A 181 -15.07 4.73 -4.60
C VAL A 181 -14.97 3.22 -4.38
N PRO A 182 -15.11 2.72 -3.14
CA PRO A 182 -15.15 1.29 -2.87
C PRO A 182 -16.42 0.63 -3.42
N ALA A 183 -16.31 -0.54 -4.05
CA ALA A 183 -17.47 -1.27 -4.56
C ALA A 183 -18.43 -1.73 -3.46
N ALA A 184 -17.90 -2.02 -2.26
CA ALA A 184 -18.70 -2.44 -1.11
C ALA A 184 -19.43 -1.28 -0.40
N ALA A 185 -19.04 -0.01 -0.68
CA ALA A 185 -19.61 1.19 -0.08
C ALA A 185 -19.73 2.30 -1.14
N PRO A 186 -20.65 2.21 -2.10
CA PRO A 186 -20.74 3.11 -3.25
C PRO A 186 -21.15 4.55 -2.90
N ASP A 187 -21.60 4.78 -1.69
CA ASP A 187 -21.93 6.08 -1.09
C ASP A 187 -20.74 6.72 -0.35
N GLN A 188 -19.60 6.04 -0.27
CA GLN A 188 -18.38 6.53 0.37
C GLN A 188 -17.29 6.82 -0.65
N GLU A 189 -16.45 7.77 -0.30
CA GLU A 189 -15.31 8.17 -1.12
C GLU A 189 -14.01 7.98 -0.34
N VAL A 190 -13.00 7.43 -1.00
CA VAL A 190 -11.63 7.40 -0.51
C VAL A 190 -10.83 8.45 -1.25
N VAL A 191 -10.37 9.46 -0.53
CA VAL A 191 -9.55 10.54 -1.09
C VAL A 191 -8.10 10.31 -0.66
N LEU A 192 -7.24 10.12 -1.63
CA LEU A 192 -5.81 9.91 -1.44
C LEU A 192 -5.05 11.16 -1.83
N LYS A 193 -4.07 11.52 -1.02
CA LYS A 193 -3.17 12.62 -1.29
C LYS A 193 -2.11 12.21 -2.31
N ILE A 194 -1.93 13.01 -3.36
CA ILE A 194 -0.77 12.98 -4.23
C ILE A 194 0.11 14.16 -3.84
N SER A 195 1.22 13.91 -3.15
CA SER A 195 2.16 14.96 -2.80
C SER A 195 2.83 15.52 -4.04
N LEU A 196 2.97 16.83 -4.13
CA LEU A 196 3.71 17.48 -5.20
C LEU A 196 5.12 17.93 -4.77
N VAL A 197 5.53 17.58 -3.54
CA VAL A 197 6.89 17.81 -3.04
C VAL A 197 7.89 16.96 -3.84
N GLY A 198 8.77 17.61 -4.58
CA GLY A 198 9.77 16.97 -5.44
C GLY A 198 9.27 16.57 -6.83
N PHE A 199 7.96 16.73 -7.13
CA PHE A 199 7.38 16.36 -8.42
C PHE A 199 8.12 17.00 -9.59
N THR A 200 8.34 18.31 -9.58
CA THR A 200 8.98 19.05 -10.69
C THR A 200 10.37 18.50 -11.00
N ALA A 201 11.21 18.37 -9.98
CA ALA A 201 12.59 17.87 -10.16
C ALA A 201 12.59 16.41 -10.66
N GLY A 202 11.76 15.56 -10.09
CA GLY A 202 11.64 14.15 -10.50
C GLY A 202 11.10 14.00 -11.92
N TYR A 203 10.06 14.76 -12.28
CA TYR A 203 9.47 14.72 -13.62
C TYR A 203 10.48 15.18 -14.69
N ASP A 204 11.19 16.28 -14.45
CA ASP A 204 12.21 16.77 -15.37
C ASP A 204 13.41 15.81 -15.47
N GLY A 205 13.74 15.12 -14.36
CA GLY A 205 14.75 14.07 -14.33
C GLY A 205 14.40 12.83 -15.15
N THR A 206 13.10 12.45 -15.23
CA THR A 206 12.65 11.33 -16.07
C THR A 206 12.68 11.69 -17.57
N ALA A 207 12.54 12.97 -17.92
CA ALA A 207 12.56 13.44 -19.30
C ALA A 207 13.98 13.41 -19.91
N THR A 208 15.01 13.38 -19.07
CA THR A 208 16.40 13.35 -19.53
C THR A 208 16.85 11.89 -19.72
N PRO A 209 17.08 11.41 -20.96
CA PRO A 209 17.70 10.10 -21.15
C PRO A 209 19.03 10.07 -20.40
N PRO A 210 19.39 8.95 -19.74
CA PRO A 210 20.73 8.83 -19.18
C PRO A 210 21.77 9.09 -20.26
N ALA A 211 22.80 9.88 -19.94
CA ALA A 211 23.90 10.12 -20.85
C ALA A 211 24.44 8.78 -21.34
N ALA A 212 24.54 8.64 -22.67
CA ALA A 212 25.15 7.45 -23.23
C ALA A 212 26.55 7.29 -22.61
N PRO A 213 26.99 6.07 -22.26
CA PRO A 213 28.36 5.87 -21.81
C PRO A 213 29.32 6.45 -22.83
N ALA A 214 30.26 7.27 -22.35
CA ALA A 214 31.29 7.85 -23.20
C ALA A 214 32.07 6.70 -23.88
N PRO A 215 32.42 6.80 -25.17
CA PRO A 215 33.16 5.78 -25.90
C PRO A 215 34.56 5.54 -25.33
#